data_729f4b723c5d594d14cf02fcf6fa5a2d
#
_entry.id   729f4b723c5d594d14cf02fcf6fa5a2d
#
_cell.length_a   1.000
_cell.length_b   1.000
_cell.length_c   1.000
_cell.angle_alpha   90.00
_cell.angle_beta   90.00
_cell.angle_gamma   90.00
#
_symmetry.space_group_name_H-M   'P 1'
#
loop_
_entity.id
_entity.type
_entity.pdbx_description
1 polymer ?
#
loop_
_entity_poly.entity_id
_entity_poly.type
_entity_poly.pdbx_seq_one_letter_code
_entity_poly.pdbx_strand_id
1 'polypeptide(L)'
;MATLHSLAFSSPLYNSVQKPRSYSVPSIVHGSLNLNSSFNGQYLHVPSLRLPMITKRMPLRMPVIMMAGKPKIQFIQGTDELTIPDVKLTKSKDGSNGMAIFRFDQPSVFDSSGEVGDITGFYMIDEEGVLQSVDVNAKFVNGKPSGIEAKYIMRTPRDWDRFMRFMERYSNANGLQFIKY
;
A
#
# COMPACT_ATOMS: atom_id res chain seq x y z
N MET A 1 30.43 -36.45 -43.79
CA MET A 1 28.99 -36.21 -43.90
C MET A 1 28.35 -36.66 -42.61
N ALA A 2 27.95 -35.71 -41.77
CA ALA A 2 27.31 -35.98 -40.49
C ALA A 2 25.85 -35.48 -40.57
N THR A 3 24.90 -36.39 -40.47
CA THR A 3 23.44 -36.14 -40.48
C THR A 3 22.96 -35.82 -39.08
N LEU A 4 22.39 -34.64 -38.90
CA LEU A 4 21.73 -34.19 -37.66
C LEU A 4 20.28 -34.71 -37.67
N HIS A 5 19.95 -35.57 -36.71
CA HIS A 5 18.57 -35.96 -36.41
C HIS A 5 17.93 -34.95 -35.43
N SER A 6 16.90 -34.29 -35.91
CA SER A 6 16.03 -33.45 -35.12
C SER A 6 15.07 -34.31 -34.28
N LEU A 7 15.12 -34.24 -32.97
CA LEU A 7 14.13 -34.80 -32.06
C LEU A 7 13.05 -33.77 -31.74
N ALA A 8 11.88 -33.95 -32.29
CA ALA A 8 10.69 -33.19 -31.98
C ALA A 8 10.09 -33.71 -30.66
N PHE A 9 10.10 -32.90 -29.60
CA PHE A 9 9.34 -33.17 -28.40
C PHE A 9 7.92 -32.60 -28.56
N SER A 10 6.93 -33.50 -28.67
CA SER A 10 5.52 -33.15 -28.60
C SER A 10 5.09 -33.07 -27.13
N SER A 11 4.68 -31.90 -26.69
CA SER A 11 4.06 -31.68 -25.39
C SER A 11 2.58 -32.06 -25.43
N PRO A 12 2.04 -32.80 -24.47
CA PRO A 12 0.59 -33.04 -24.42
C PRO A 12 -0.10 -31.80 -23.83
N LEU A 13 -1.07 -31.28 -24.58
CA LEU A 13 -2.03 -30.26 -24.14
C LEU A 13 -2.96 -30.86 -23.08
N TYR A 14 -2.81 -30.45 -21.83
CA TYR A 14 -3.76 -30.76 -20.77
C TYR A 14 -4.82 -29.68 -20.71
N ASN A 15 -5.95 -29.90 -21.38
CA ASN A 15 -7.15 -29.08 -21.21
C ASN A 15 -7.92 -29.57 -20.01
N SER A 16 -7.75 -28.94 -18.87
CA SER A 16 -8.67 -29.06 -17.74
C SER A 16 -9.61 -27.85 -17.71
N VAL A 17 -10.76 -28.01 -18.33
CA VAL A 17 -11.89 -27.08 -18.15
C VAL A 17 -12.45 -27.29 -16.75
N GLN A 18 -12.11 -26.43 -15.82
CA GLN A 18 -12.77 -26.38 -14.53
C GLN A 18 -14.07 -25.61 -14.64
N LYS A 19 -15.17 -26.33 -14.46
CA LYS A 19 -16.53 -25.81 -14.32
C LYS A 19 -16.62 -24.87 -13.11
N PRO A 20 -17.21 -23.67 -13.20
CA PRO A 20 -17.38 -22.82 -12.03
C PRO A 20 -18.39 -23.44 -11.07
N ARG A 21 -17.98 -23.60 -9.81
CA ARG A 21 -18.87 -23.96 -8.71
C ARG A 21 -19.80 -22.79 -8.43
N SER A 22 -21.09 -23.00 -8.63
CA SER A 22 -22.13 -22.10 -8.18
C SER A 22 -22.21 -22.16 -6.65
N TYR A 23 -21.95 -21.05 -5.98
CA TYR A 23 -22.25 -20.89 -4.57
C TYR A 23 -23.71 -20.50 -4.44
N SER A 24 -24.52 -21.39 -3.87
CA SER A 24 -25.89 -21.10 -3.47
C SER A 24 -25.84 -20.21 -2.23
N VAL A 25 -26.38 -18.99 -2.37
CA VAL A 25 -26.59 -18.08 -1.26
C VAL A 25 -27.76 -18.63 -0.43
N PRO A 26 -27.63 -18.80 0.89
CA PRO A 26 -28.77 -19.18 1.71
C PRO A 26 -29.79 -18.04 1.75
N SER A 27 -31.00 -18.32 1.28
CA SER A 27 -32.14 -17.43 1.40
C SER A 27 -32.48 -17.22 2.88
N ILE A 28 -32.44 -15.98 3.32
CA ILE A 28 -32.95 -15.58 4.63
C ILE A 28 -34.48 -15.70 4.57
N VAL A 29 -35.00 -16.73 5.22
CA VAL A 29 -36.42 -16.89 5.44
C VAL A 29 -36.80 -15.87 6.51
N HIS A 30 -37.53 -14.82 6.13
CA HIS A 30 -38.23 -13.96 7.06
C HIS A 30 -39.36 -14.75 7.68
N GLY A 31 -39.08 -15.37 8.80
CA GLY A 31 -40.13 -15.93 9.67
C GLY A 31 -40.89 -14.78 10.30
N SER A 32 -42.10 -14.53 9.77
CA SER A 32 -43.11 -13.71 10.43
C SER A 32 -43.54 -14.45 11.69
N LEU A 33 -43.03 -14.08 12.83
CA LEU A 33 -43.51 -14.53 14.12
C LEU A 33 -44.78 -13.73 14.43
N ASN A 34 -45.96 -14.29 14.12
CA ASN A 34 -47.20 -13.85 14.67
C ASN A 34 -47.22 -14.20 16.16
N LEU A 35 -46.75 -13.28 16.97
CA LEU A 35 -46.97 -13.32 18.42
C LEU A 35 -48.38 -12.80 18.71
N ASN A 36 -49.33 -13.70 18.73
CA ASN A 36 -50.62 -13.42 19.38
C ASN A 36 -50.37 -13.28 20.87
N SER A 37 -50.09 -12.09 21.35
CA SER A 37 -50.05 -11.80 22.77
C SER A 37 -51.48 -11.59 23.24
N SER A 38 -52.01 -12.58 23.97
CA SER A 38 -53.24 -12.46 24.71
C SER A 38 -53.02 -11.62 25.98
N PHE A 39 -52.80 -10.32 25.81
CA PHE A 39 -52.83 -9.41 26.93
C PHE A 39 -54.25 -8.83 27.06
N ASN A 40 -54.92 -9.28 28.08
CA ASN A 40 -56.24 -8.84 28.48
C ASN A 40 -56.18 -7.39 28.97
N GLY A 41 -56.40 -6.43 28.07
CA GLY A 41 -56.89 -5.06 28.27
C GLY A 41 -56.36 -4.19 29.43
N GLN A 42 -55.28 -4.49 30.08
CA GLN A 42 -54.72 -3.62 31.12
C GLN A 42 -53.64 -2.69 30.51
N TYR A 43 -54.01 -1.40 30.43
CA TYR A 43 -53.06 -0.34 30.07
C TYR A 43 -52.01 -0.20 31.17
N LEU A 44 -50.79 -0.63 30.90
CA LEU A 44 -49.65 -0.26 31.72
C LEU A 44 -49.33 1.20 31.44
N HIS A 45 -49.67 2.07 32.38
CA HIS A 45 -49.25 3.46 32.35
C HIS A 45 -47.76 3.54 32.65
N VAL A 46 -46.93 3.55 31.60
CA VAL A 46 -45.50 3.80 31.72
C VAL A 46 -45.34 5.31 31.95
N PRO A 47 -44.85 5.76 33.13
CA PRO A 47 -44.57 7.17 33.32
C PRO A 47 -43.51 7.58 32.30
N SER A 48 -43.84 8.59 31.48
CA SER A 48 -42.88 9.17 30.52
C SER A 48 -41.75 9.82 31.31
N LEU A 49 -40.71 9.06 31.51
CA LEU A 49 -39.40 9.61 31.94
C LEU A 49 -38.91 10.51 30.81
N ARG A 50 -39.09 11.82 30.98
CA ARG A 50 -38.42 12.80 30.15
C ARG A 50 -36.90 12.57 30.32
N LEU A 51 -36.34 11.86 29.37
CA LEU A 51 -34.89 11.80 29.23
C LEU A 51 -34.38 13.24 29.03
N PRO A 52 -33.41 13.66 29.82
CA PRO A 52 -32.78 14.97 29.60
C PRO A 52 -32.24 14.99 28.18
N MET A 53 -32.50 16.09 27.47
CA MET A 53 -31.94 16.34 26.16
C MET A 53 -30.44 16.03 26.20
N ILE A 54 -30.08 14.98 25.46
CA ILE A 54 -28.67 14.72 25.18
C ILE A 54 -28.19 15.92 24.37
N THR A 55 -27.53 16.85 25.04
CA THR A 55 -26.76 17.89 24.40
C THR A 55 -25.87 17.17 23.42
N LYS A 56 -26.04 17.51 22.14
CA LYS A 56 -25.20 17.10 21.02
C LYS A 56 -23.75 17.17 21.48
N ARG A 57 -23.17 16.05 21.90
CA ARG A 57 -21.74 15.96 22.11
C ARG A 57 -21.15 16.21 20.73
N MET A 58 -20.68 17.43 20.53
CA MET A 58 -19.76 17.67 19.44
C MET A 58 -18.65 16.62 19.57
N PRO A 59 -18.34 15.86 18.50
CA PRO A 59 -17.17 15.03 18.56
C PRO A 59 -16.03 15.98 18.86
N LEU A 60 -15.39 15.82 20.03
CA LEU A 60 -14.08 16.40 20.26
C LEU A 60 -13.23 15.83 19.11
N ARG A 61 -13.07 16.62 18.06
CA ARG A 61 -11.96 16.43 17.14
C ARG A 61 -10.73 16.64 18.02
N MET A 62 -10.24 15.55 18.59
CA MET A 62 -8.88 15.55 19.07
C MET A 62 -8.05 16.04 17.88
N PRO A 63 -7.28 17.13 18.03
CA PRO A 63 -6.29 17.43 17.03
C PRO A 63 -5.45 16.14 16.95
N VAL A 64 -5.52 15.44 15.84
CA VAL A 64 -4.49 14.48 15.50
C VAL A 64 -3.25 15.37 15.41
N ILE A 65 -2.48 15.40 16.50
CA ILE A 65 -1.14 15.93 16.46
C ILE A 65 -0.45 14.97 15.51
N MET A 66 -0.49 15.31 14.23
CA MET A 66 0.43 14.74 13.27
C MET A 66 1.80 15.13 13.82
N MET A 67 2.41 14.19 14.52
CA MET A 67 3.84 14.30 14.80
C MET A 67 4.45 14.48 13.43
N ALA A 68 5.00 15.68 13.19
CA ALA A 68 5.75 15.97 11.98
C ALA A 68 6.93 14.99 11.96
N GLY A 69 6.65 13.78 11.50
CA GLY A 69 7.63 12.72 11.36
C GLY A 69 8.60 13.14 10.26
N LYS A 70 9.89 13.06 10.54
CA LYS A 70 10.89 13.24 9.48
C LYS A 70 10.52 12.32 8.32
N PRO A 71 10.61 12.79 7.07
CA PRO A 71 10.36 11.95 5.92
C PRO A 71 11.40 10.82 5.87
N LYS A 72 10.95 9.63 5.58
CA LYS A 72 11.76 8.42 5.62
C LYS A 72 11.39 7.46 4.51
N ILE A 73 12.32 6.59 4.20
CA ILE A 73 12.19 5.53 3.22
C ILE A 73 12.29 4.19 3.94
N GLN A 74 11.48 3.21 3.53
CA GLN A 74 11.49 1.86 4.07
C GLN A 74 11.33 0.85 2.93
N PHE A 75 11.99 -0.30 3.06
CA PHE A 75 11.80 -1.48 2.21
C PHE A 75 11.01 -2.58 2.93
N ILE A 76 11.12 -2.57 4.25
CA ILE A 76 10.37 -3.42 5.17
C ILE A 76 9.60 -2.48 6.07
N GLN A 77 8.30 -2.69 6.21
CA GLN A 77 7.46 -1.83 7.04
C GLN A 77 7.96 -1.80 8.49
N GLY A 78 8.19 -0.59 8.98
CA GLY A 78 8.70 -0.38 10.35
C GLY A 78 10.22 -0.27 10.46
N THR A 79 10.98 -0.57 9.39
CA THR A 79 12.45 -0.46 9.38
C THR A 79 12.88 0.67 8.45
N ASP A 80 13.44 1.73 9.02
CA ASP A 80 13.88 2.89 8.24
C ASP A 80 15.19 2.59 7.52
N GLU A 81 15.24 2.93 6.23
CA GLU A 81 16.46 2.86 5.43
C GLU A 81 17.35 4.06 5.74
N LEU A 82 18.60 3.78 6.10
CA LEU A 82 19.57 4.81 6.48
C LEU A 82 20.40 5.29 5.30
N THR A 83 20.49 4.48 4.25
CA THR A 83 21.29 4.81 3.06
C THR A 83 20.54 5.83 2.20
N ILE A 84 21.22 6.90 1.86
CA ILE A 84 20.69 7.95 0.99
C ILE A 84 20.75 7.49 -0.46
N PRO A 85 19.63 7.49 -1.20
CA PRO A 85 19.61 7.04 -2.59
C PRO A 85 20.12 8.10 -3.58
N ASP A 86 20.65 7.64 -4.72
CA ASP A 86 20.72 8.42 -5.93
C ASP A 86 19.35 8.41 -6.62
N VAL A 87 18.81 9.58 -6.95
CA VAL A 87 17.45 9.69 -7.50
C VAL A 87 17.48 10.28 -8.89
N LYS A 88 16.99 9.51 -9.87
CA LYS A 88 16.78 9.97 -11.24
C LYS A 88 15.32 10.23 -11.50
N LEU A 89 14.99 11.43 -11.92
CA LEU A 89 13.64 11.86 -12.18
C LEU A 89 13.42 12.11 -13.67
N THR A 90 12.38 11.55 -14.24
CA THR A 90 11.96 11.76 -15.62
C THR A 90 10.50 12.19 -15.65
N LYS A 91 10.20 13.15 -16.51
CA LYS A 91 8.84 13.65 -16.74
C LYS A 91 8.50 13.55 -18.22
N SER A 92 7.28 13.20 -18.55
CA SER A 92 6.82 13.16 -19.93
C SER A 92 6.77 14.58 -20.53
N LYS A 93 6.84 14.69 -21.84
CA LYS A 93 6.81 15.99 -22.54
C LYS A 93 5.51 16.75 -22.34
N ASP A 94 4.40 16.05 -22.21
CA ASP A 94 3.07 16.61 -21.94
C ASP A 94 2.86 16.97 -20.46
N GLY A 95 3.81 16.61 -19.59
CA GLY A 95 3.72 16.88 -18.16
C GLY A 95 2.70 16.05 -17.39
N SER A 96 2.01 15.11 -18.04
CA SER A 96 0.91 14.35 -17.45
C SER A 96 1.38 13.25 -16.50
N ASN A 97 2.58 12.69 -16.75
CA ASN A 97 3.13 11.61 -15.97
C ASN A 97 4.64 11.74 -15.75
N GLY A 98 5.18 10.97 -14.86
CA GLY A 98 6.59 10.93 -14.56
C GLY A 98 7.02 9.65 -13.87
N MET A 99 8.30 9.46 -13.75
CA MET A 99 8.90 8.31 -13.08
C MET A 99 10.14 8.75 -12.28
N ALA A 100 10.23 8.25 -11.06
CA ALA A 100 11.41 8.37 -10.23
C ALA A 100 12.08 7.00 -10.10
N ILE A 101 13.39 6.96 -10.28
CA ILE A 101 14.22 5.77 -10.06
C ILE A 101 15.16 6.09 -8.91
N PHE A 102 15.02 5.32 -7.85
CA PHE A 102 15.86 5.38 -6.67
C PHE A 102 16.89 4.26 -6.74
N ARG A 103 18.16 4.61 -6.61
CA ARG A 103 19.23 3.64 -6.57
C ARG A 103 19.92 3.74 -5.21
N PHE A 104 19.98 2.62 -4.52
CA PHE A 104 20.66 2.47 -3.25
C PHE A 104 21.87 1.56 -3.45
N ASP A 105 23.05 2.07 -3.16
CA ASP A 105 24.27 1.28 -3.15
C ASP A 105 24.50 0.81 -1.72
N GLN A 106 24.55 -0.50 -1.51
CA GLN A 106 24.68 -1.16 -0.20
C GLN A 106 23.63 -0.65 0.83
N PRO A 107 22.32 -0.83 0.56
CA PRO A 107 21.30 -0.38 1.46
C PRO A 107 21.33 -1.11 2.80
N SER A 108 21.01 -0.41 3.88
CA SER A 108 21.03 -0.95 5.26
C SER A 108 20.06 -2.10 5.47
N VAL A 109 19.04 -2.22 4.62
CA VAL A 109 18.08 -3.33 4.67
C VAL A 109 18.75 -4.69 4.42
N PHE A 110 19.86 -4.76 3.72
CA PHE A 110 20.58 -6.03 3.51
C PHE A 110 21.19 -6.57 4.81
N ASP A 111 21.63 -5.68 5.68
CA ASP A 111 22.17 -6.06 7.00
C ASP A 111 21.03 -6.50 7.94
N SER A 112 19.85 -5.90 7.78
CA SER A 112 18.68 -6.13 8.63
C SER A 112 17.78 -7.28 8.15
N SER A 113 17.85 -7.66 6.88
CA SER A 113 16.91 -8.60 6.25
C SER A 113 16.91 -10.00 6.89
N GLY A 114 18.02 -10.40 7.51
CA GLY A 114 18.09 -11.66 8.25
C GLY A 114 17.28 -11.70 9.53
N GLU A 115 17.04 -10.55 10.16
CA GLU A 115 16.35 -10.43 11.45
C GLU A 115 14.92 -9.89 11.30
N VAL A 116 14.70 -9.03 10.31
CA VAL A 116 13.46 -8.25 10.17
C VAL A 116 12.50 -8.81 9.12
N GLY A 117 12.98 -9.68 8.22
CA GLY A 117 12.19 -10.34 7.18
C GLY A 117 12.50 -9.87 5.77
N ASP A 118 11.65 -10.26 4.81
CA ASP A 118 11.83 -10.01 3.40
C ASP A 118 11.41 -8.59 3.01
N ILE A 119 12.04 -8.06 1.94
CA ILE A 119 11.65 -6.80 1.31
C ILE A 119 10.22 -6.94 0.77
N THR A 120 9.29 -6.13 1.28
CA THR A 120 7.87 -6.16 0.91
C THR A 120 7.48 -5.11 -0.11
N GLY A 121 8.32 -4.09 -0.28
CA GLY A 121 8.07 -3.00 -1.23
C GLY A 121 8.99 -1.81 -1.00
N PHE A 122 8.63 -0.69 -1.58
CA PHE A 122 9.30 0.60 -1.42
C PHE A 122 8.29 1.61 -0.86
N TYR A 123 8.53 2.11 0.33
CA TYR A 123 7.64 3.00 1.07
C TYR A 123 8.33 4.33 1.34
N MET A 124 7.72 5.40 0.90
CA MET A 124 8.13 6.77 1.17
C MET A 124 7.10 7.39 2.13
N ILE A 125 7.51 7.66 3.36
CA ILE A 125 6.63 8.03 4.46
C ILE A 125 6.93 9.46 4.88
N ASP A 126 5.91 10.30 4.95
CA ASP A 126 5.99 11.65 5.49
C ASP A 126 4.69 12.05 6.21
N GLU A 127 4.56 13.31 6.60
CA GLU A 127 3.39 13.86 7.28
C GLU A 127 2.09 13.83 6.46
N GLU A 128 2.17 13.79 5.11
CA GLU A 128 1.01 13.67 4.23
C GLU A 128 0.54 12.21 4.04
N GLY A 129 1.32 11.24 4.50
CA GLY A 129 1.02 9.83 4.38
C GLY A 129 2.11 9.03 3.66
N VAL A 130 1.75 7.88 3.13
CA VAL A 130 2.66 6.92 2.52
C VAL A 130 2.49 6.91 1.00
N LEU A 131 3.59 7.06 0.27
CA LEU A 131 3.71 6.74 -1.14
C LEU A 131 4.38 5.38 -1.25
N GLN A 132 3.81 4.46 -2.03
CA GLN A 132 4.35 3.10 -2.12
C GLN A 132 4.53 2.64 -3.56
N SER A 133 5.51 1.77 -3.75
CA SER A 133 5.74 1.04 -5.00
C SER A 133 6.13 -0.39 -4.71
N VAL A 134 5.75 -1.29 -5.60
CA VAL A 134 6.16 -2.70 -5.56
C VAL A 134 7.28 -3.01 -6.58
N ASP A 135 7.63 -2.03 -7.40
CA ASP A 135 8.70 -2.18 -8.41
C ASP A 135 10.06 -1.97 -7.74
N VAL A 136 10.56 -3.02 -7.12
CA VAL A 136 11.82 -3.08 -6.39
C VAL A 136 12.67 -4.22 -6.94
N ASN A 137 13.88 -3.90 -7.35
CA ASN A 137 14.80 -4.86 -7.95
C ASN A 137 16.12 -4.85 -7.18
N ALA A 138 16.47 -5.97 -6.55
CA ALA A 138 17.78 -6.15 -5.94
C ALA A 138 18.84 -6.48 -6.99
N LYS A 139 20.00 -5.87 -6.87
CA LYS A 139 21.17 -6.13 -7.71
C LYS A 139 22.18 -6.97 -6.95
N PHE A 140 22.71 -7.97 -7.65
CA PHE A 140 23.71 -8.87 -7.10
C PHE A 140 25.00 -8.77 -7.89
N VAL A 141 26.12 -8.76 -7.20
CA VAL A 141 27.47 -8.83 -7.79
C VAL A 141 28.19 -10.01 -7.15
N ASN A 142 28.67 -10.93 -7.98
CA ASN A 142 29.33 -12.17 -7.51
C ASN A 142 28.51 -12.97 -6.48
N GLY A 143 27.18 -13.03 -6.68
CA GLY A 143 26.26 -13.74 -5.79
C GLY A 143 25.96 -13.04 -4.46
N LYS A 144 26.51 -11.86 -4.21
CA LYS A 144 26.19 -11.04 -3.02
C LYS A 144 25.27 -9.89 -3.37
N PRO A 145 24.32 -9.53 -2.51
CA PRO A 145 23.50 -8.35 -2.72
C PRO A 145 24.39 -7.10 -2.73
N SER A 146 24.22 -6.25 -3.74
CA SER A 146 25.07 -5.07 -3.95
C SER A 146 24.30 -3.77 -3.92
N GLY A 147 23.03 -3.80 -4.29
CA GLY A 147 22.22 -2.60 -4.33
C GLY A 147 20.75 -2.88 -4.58
N ILE A 148 19.92 -1.87 -4.40
CA ILE A 148 18.50 -1.91 -4.72
C ILE A 148 18.17 -0.78 -5.68
N GLU A 149 17.36 -1.09 -6.68
CA GLU A 149 16.74 -0.11 -7.55
C GLU A 149 15.23 -0.17 -7.37
N ALA A 150 14.64 0.93 -6.91
CA ALA A 150 13.19 1.06 -6.76
C ALA A 150 12.66 2.08 -7.75
N LYS A 151 11.50 1.79 -8.37
CA LYS A 151 10.84 2.69 -9.31
C LYS A 151 9.50 3.13 -8.76
N TYR A 152 9.23 4.41 -8.86
CA TYR A 152 7.94 5.01 -8.51
C TYR A 152 7.37 5.72 -9.74
N ILE A 153 6.19 5.28 -10.16
CA ILE A 153 5.50 5.81 -11.34
C ILE A 153 4.39 6.74 -10.91
N MET A 154 4.46 7.99 -11.34
CA MET A 154 3.45 9.01 -11.15
C MET A 154 2.60 9.09 -12.41
N ARG A 155 1.34 8.70 -12.33
CA ARG A 155 0.44 8.60 -13.48
C ARG A 155 -0.38 9.85 -13.73
N THR A 156 -0.44 10.73 -12.75
CA THR A 156 -1.20 11.96 -12.80
C THR A 156 -0.36 13.16 -12.36
N PRO A 157 -0.69 14.40 -12.77
CA PRO A 157 -0.05 15.59 -12.26
C PRO A 157 -0.13 15.72 -10.74
N ARG A 158 -1.23 15.25 -10.15
CA ARG A 158 -1.42 15.23 -8.69
C ARG A 158 -0.41 14.32 -7.98
N ASP A 159 -0.15 13.13 -8.55
CA ASP A 159 0.85 12.20 -8.00
C ASP A 159 2.25 12.82 -8.11
N TRP A 160 2.52 13.51 -9.23
CA TRP A 160 3.76 14.25 -9.42
C TRP A 160 3.95 15.30 -8.33
N ASP A 161 2.97 16.17 -8.12
CA ASP A 161 3.05 17.23 -7.12
C ASP A 161 3.19 16.67 -5.70
N ARG A 162 2.48 15.56 -5.39
CA ARG A 162 2.59 14.89 -4.10
C ARG A 162 4.00 14.32 -3.88
N PHE A 163 4.56 13.70 -4.90
CA PHE A 163 5.92 13.16 -4.88
C PHE A 163 6.96 14.28 -4.74
N MET A 164 6.80 15.39 -5.44
CA MET A 164 7.72 16.53 -5.36
C MET A 164 7.75 17.12 -3.94
N ARG A 165 6.62 17.21 -3.25
CA ARG A 165 6.57 17.64 -1.85
C ARG A 165 7.29 16.68 -0.92
N PHE A 166 7.14 15.36 -1.15
CA PHE A 166 7.91 14.37 -0.40
C PHE A 166 9.42 14.56 -0.61
N MET A 167 9.86 14.67 -1.86
CA MET A 167 11.27 14.82 -2.19
C MET A 167 11.88 16.11 -1.62
N GLU A 168 11.15 17.20 -1.61
CA GLU A 168 11.58 18.45 -1.00
C GLU A 168 11.80 18.29 0.52
N ARG A 169 10.88 17.65 1.21
CA ARG A 169 11.02 17.36 2.65
C ARG A 169 12.18 16.39 2.91
N TYR A 170 12.27 15.33 2.11
CA TYR A 170 13.30 14.31 2.26
C TYR A 170 14.71 14.89 2.02
N SER A 171 14.87 15.73 0.99
CA SER A 171 16.14 16.39 0.71
C SER A 171 16.55 17.35 1.82
N ASN A 172 15.62 18.15 2.33
CA ASN A 172 15.87 19.05 3.45
C ASN A 172 16.26 18.32 4.74
N ALA A 173 15.62 17.18 5.01
CA ALA A 173 15.90 16.37 6.20
C ALA A 173 17.26 15.66 6.14
N ASN A 174 17.74 15.33 4.93
CA ASN A 174 18.99 14.59 4.71
C ASN A 174 20.12 15.46 4.13
N GLY A 175 19.94 16.78 4.00
CA GLY A 175 20.95 17.70 3.47
C GLY A 175 21.29 17.50 2.00
N LEU A 176 20.33 16.97 1.20
CA LEU A 176 20.50 16.77 -0.21
C LEU A 176 20.18 18.06 -1.00
N GLN A 177 20.92 18.28 -2.09
CA GLN A 177 20.54 19.32 -3.04
C GLN A 177 19.49 18.77 -3.99
N PHE A 178 18.26 19.27 -3.86
CA PHE A 178 17.16 18.95 -4.76
C PHE A 178 16.89 20.15 -5.67
N ILE A 179 17.27 20.03 -6.94
CA ILE A 179 17.08 21.10 -7.93
C ILE A 179 15.80 20.80 -8.69
N LYS A 180 14.83 21.71 -8.55
CA LYS A 180 13.55 21.66 -9.27
C LYS A 180 13.69 22.46 -10.56
N TYR A 181 13.64 21.79 -11.71
CA TYR A 181 13.60 22.44 -13.03
C TYR A 181 12.15 22.62 -13.49
#